data_d540afc66703aad78c4f00111c504c05
#
_entry.id   d540afc66703aad78c4f00111c504c05
#
_cell.length_a   1.000
_cell.length_b   1.000
_cell.length_c   1.000
_cell.angle_alpha   90.00
_cell.angle_beta   90.00
_cell.angle_gamma   90.00
#
_symmetry.space_group_name_H-M   'P 1'
#
loop_
_entity.id
_entity.type
_entity.pdbx_description
1 polymer ?
#
loop_
_entity_poly.entity_id
_entity_poly.type
_entity_poly.pdbx_seq_one_letter_code
_entity_poly.pdbx_strand_id
1 'polypeptide(L)'
;LPTGSKSDRTGSSDDHSYLKEFMNRVDKSLQRIYNASPLPVILVGDSRTLGFYEQVCDNSSIILGKVDNLPHLKDGNAQEIIDGVQELVENQRKTRYETAQGELEKARNEKMVRTDLQQIYRSAVEGNAVTLLVRQGYSVPATIDEQNATLLVAEDATDDGVNDDAVAEIIELVDHNGGEV
;
A
#
# COMPACT_ATOMS: atom_id res chain seq x y z
N LEU A 1 -5.14 -64.06 -19.26
CA LEU A 1 -4.34 -63.23 -18.40
C LEU A 1 -4.70 -61.76 -18.67
N PRO A 2 -5.27 -61.00 -17.71
CA PRO A 2 -5.45 -59.58 -17.85
C PRO A 2 -4.27 -58.90 -17.20
N THR A 3 -3.49 -58.19 -18.01
CA THR A 3 -2.47 -57.23 -17.54
C THR A 3 -3.21 -55.94 -17.13
N GLY A 4 -3.31 -55.72 -15.82
CA GLY A 4 -3.80 -54.47 -15.26
C GLY A 4 -2.76 -53.37 -15.47
N SER A 5 -3.19 -52.34 -16.18
CA SER A 5 -2.46 -51.08 -16.24
C SER A 5 -2.63 -50.35 -14.89
N LYS A 6 -1.59 -50.43 -14.07
CA LYS A 6 -1.38 -49.47 -12.96
C LYS A 6 -0.45 -48.42 -13.49
N SER A 7 -0.93 -47.20 -13.58
CA SER A 7 -0.18 -45.98 -13.39
C SER A 7 -0.93 -44.83 -14.00
N ASP A 8 -0.97 -43.78 -13.26
CA ASP A 8 -1.00 -42.36 -13.59
C ASP A 8 -1.72 -41.52 -12.52
N ARG A 9 -1.78 -42.01 -11.27
CA ARG A 9 -2.32 -41.20 -10.16
C ARG A 9 -1.27 -40.65 -9.18
N THR A 10 -0.01 -41.06 -9.31
CA THR A 10 1.06 -40.61 -8.43
C THR A 10 1.74 -39.32 -8.90
N GLY A 11 1.83 -39.07 -10.19
CA GLY A 11 2.51 -37.88 -10.74
C GLY A 11 1.84 -36.55 -10.37
N SER A 12 0.50 -36.49 -10.32
CA SER A 12 -0.16 -35.21 -10.07
C SER A 12 -0.13 -34.77 -8.60
N SER A 13 -0.10 -35.69 -7.65
CA SER A 13 0.01 -35.36 -6.22
C SER A 13 1.42 -34.92 -5.83
N ASP A 14 2.43 -35.49 -6.43
CA ASP A 14 3.82 -35.16 -6.19
C ASP A 14 4.17 -33.78 -6.78
N ASP A 15 3.68 -33.47 -7.98
CA ASP A 15 3.83 -32.18 -8.63
C ASP A 15 3.17 -31.05 -7.81
N HIS A 16 1.97 -31.29 -7.25
CA HIS A 16 1.29 -30.32 -6.39
C HIS A 16 2.05 -30.06 -5.07
N SER A 17 2.58 -31.11 -4.46
CA SER A 17 3.37 -31.00 -3.24
C SER A 17 4.67 -30.22 -3.48
N TYR A 18 5.34 -30.50 -4.59
CA TYR A 18 6.57 -29.82 -4.97
C TYR A 18 6.34 -28.32 -5.26
N LEU A 19 5.28 -28.01 -6.01
CA LEU A 19 4.91 -26.63 -6.31
C LEU A 19 4.57 -25.84 -5.03
N LYS A 20 3.85 -26.46 -4.11
CA LYS A 20 3.51 -25.85 -2.82
C LYS A 20 4.77 -25.56 -1.99
N GLU A 21 5.70 -26.50 -1.93
CA GLU A 21 6.98 -26.30 -1.22
C GLU A 21 7.81 -25.18 -1.88
N PHE A 22 7.85 -25.15 -3.21
CA PHE A 22 8.50 -24.06 -3.95
C PHE A 22 7.90 -22.70 -3.62
N MET A 23 6.56 -22.58 -3.66
CA MET A 23 5.86 -21.33 -3.35
C MET A 23 6.07 -20.89 -1.90
N ASN A 24 6.15 -21.80 -0.93
CA ASN A 24 6.52 -21.48 0.44
C ASN A 24 7.93 -20.86 0.54
N ARG A 25 8.88 -21.31 -0.26
CA ARG A 25 10.21 -20.70 -0.29
C ARG A 25 10.20 -19.32 -0.91
N VAL A 26 9.39 -19.12 -1.95
CA VAL A 26 9.18 -17.80 -2.58
C VAL A 26 8.59 -16.85 -1.55
N ASP A 27 7.53 -17.24 -0.84
CA ASP A 27 6.90 -16.44 0.19
C ASP A 27 7.88 -16.02 1.30
N LYS A 28 8.65 -16.97 1.84
CA LYS A 28 9.67 -16.65 2.85
C LYS A 28 10.73 -15.67 2.35
N SER A 29 11.07 -15.72 1.08
CA SER A 29 12.02 -14.78 0.47
C SER A 29 11.39 -13.41 0.30
N LEU A 30 10.12 -13.34 -0.12
CA LEU A 30 9.35 -12.12 -0.23
C LEU A 30 9.19 -11.44 1.13
N GLN A 31 8.85 -12.19 2.19
CA GLN A 31 8.72 -11.65 3.55
C GLN A 31 10.03 -11.00 4.04
N ARG A 32 11.19 -11.54 3.70
CA ARG A 32 12.47 -10.91 4.05
C ARG A 32 12.68 -9.57 3.34
N ILE A 33 12.31 -9.51 2.05
CA ILE A 33 12.40 -8.27 1.26
C ILE A 33 11.42 -7.23 1.83
N TYR A 34 10.19 -7.64 2.08
CA TYR A 34 9.17 -6.77 2.65
C TYR A 34 9.57 -6.22 4.03
N ASN A 35 10.13 -7.04 4.91
CA ASN A 35 10.59 -6.60 6.21
C ASN A 35 11.75 -5.59 6.15
N ALA A 36 12.56 -5.65 5.08
CA ALA A 36 13.65 -4.70 4.86
C ALA A 36 13.16 -3.39 4.21
N SER A 37 12.12 -3.47 3.39
CA SER A 37 11.52 -2.32 2.69
C SER A 37 10.03 -2.60 2.47
N PRO A 38 9.14 -2.13 3.36
CA PRO A 38 7.73 -2.42 3.32
C PRO A 38 7.04 -1.65 2.18
N LEU A 39 6.98 -2.28 1.02
CA LEU A 39 6.28 -1.78 -0.16
C LEU A 39 5.14 -2.75 -0.53
N PRO A 40 4.00 -2.23 -0.99
CA PRO A 40 2.91 -3.10 -1.46
C PRO A 40 3.36 -3.98 -2.61
N VAL A 41 2.92 -5.24 -2.61
CA VAL A 41 3.31 -6.27 -3.57
C VAL A 41 2.18 -6.52 -4.55
N ILE A 42 2.51 -6.59 -5.84
CA ILE A 42 1.58 -7.01 -6.89
C ILE A 42 2.06 -8.35 -7.43
N LEU A 43 1.15 -9.33 -7.45
CA LEU A 43 1.43 -10.64 -8.01
C LEU A 43 1.10 -10.65 -9.51
N VAL A 44 2.04 -11.13 -10.33
CA VAL A 44 1.83 -11.27 -11.77
C VAL A 44 2.13 -12.70 -12.19
N GLY A 45 1.19 -13.37 -12.85
CA GLY A 45 1.37 -14.75 -13.26
C GLY A 45 0.12 -15.37 -13.88
N ASP A 46 0.18 -16.68 -14.19
CA ASP A 46 -1.04 -17.40 -14.56
C ASP A 46 -1.92 -17.69 -13.33
N SER A 47 -3.23 -17.69 -13.52
CA SER A 47 -4.24 -17.83 -12.45
C SER A 47 -4.01 -19.06 -11.58
N ARG A 48 -3.51 -20.18 -12.17
CA ARG A 48 -3.27 -21.42 -11.42
C ARG A 48 -2.07 -21.26 -10.47
N THR A 49 -0.98 -20.71 -10.96
CA THR A 49 0.24 -20.46 -10.18
C THR A 49 -0.03 -19.45 -9.07
N LEU A 50 -0.74 -18.36 -9.37
CA LEU A 50 -1.14 -17.38 -8.37
C LEU A 50 -2.05 -17.99 -7.29
N GLY A 51 -3.00 -18.85 -7.69
CA GLY A 51 -3.86 -19.56 -6.74
C GLY A 51 -3.11 -20.51 -5.81
N PHE A 52 -2.00 -21.13 -6.26
CA PHE A 52 -1.11 -21.90 -5.37
C PHE A 52 -0.35 -21.00 -4.40
N TYR A 53 0.13 -19.86 -4.86
CA TYR A 53 0.82 -18.92 -3.99
C TYR A 53 -0.12 -18.37 -2.90
N GLU A 54 -1.35 -17.98 -3.23
CA GLU A 54 -2.35 -17.51 -2.27
C GLU A 54 -2.66 -18.53 -1.16
N GLN A 55 -2.57 -19.83 -1.44
CA GLN A 55 -2.78 -20.88 -0.44
C GLN A 55 -1.64 -21.01 0.57
N VAL A 56 -0.46 -20.53 0.26
CA VAL A 56 0.74 -20.68 1.08
C VAL A 56 1.28 -19.34 1.61
N CYS A 57 0.70 -18.23 1.17
CA CYS A 57 1.12 -16.90 1.58
C CYS A 57 0.76 -16.67 3.07
N ASP A 58 1.79 -16.45 3.87
CA ASP A 58 1.64 -16.22 5.32
C ASP A 58 1.07 -14.82 5.64
N ASN A 59 1.32 -13.83 4.77
CA ASN A 59 0.88 -12.46 4.96
C ASN A 59 0.24 -11.89 3.69
N SER A 60 -1.03 -12.15 3.48
CA SER A 60 -1.77 -11.66 2.32
C SER A 60 -2.06 -10.14 2.36
N SER A 61 -1.92 -9.49 3.52
CA SER A 61 -2.18 -8.05 3.66
C SER A 61 -1.19 -7.16 2.92
N ILE A 62 0.01 -7.68 2.61
CA ILE A 62 1.01 -6.96 1.81
C ILE A 62 0.70 -6.98 0.31
N ILE A 63 -0.22 -7.85 -0.12
CA ILE A 63 -0.57 -8.01 -1.53
C ILE A 63 -1.62 -6.99 -1.91
N LEU A 64 -1.21 -6.01 -2.70
CA LEU A 64 -2.11 -4.98 -3.24
C LEU A 64 -3.13 -5.57 -4.22
N GLY A 65 -2.71 -6.57 -4.98
CA GLY A 65 -3.56 -7.25 -5.95
C GLY A 65 -2.80 -8.20 -6.86
N LYS A 66 -3.49 -8.76 -7.83
CA LYS A 66 -2.92 -9.68 -8.81
C LYS A 66 -3.31 -9.31 -10.24
N VAL A 67 -2.38 -9.54 -11.14
CA VAL A 67 -2.56 -9.43 -12.59
C VAL A 67 -2.39 -10.82 -13.19
N ASP A 68 -3.48 -11.41 -13.60
CA ASP A 68 -3.53 -12.69 -14.31
C ASP A 68 -4.07 -12.47 -15.73
N ASN A 69 -4.19 -13.50 -16.52
CA ASN A 69 -4.75 -13.41 -17.88
C ASN A 69 -3.98 -12.51 -18.87
N LEU A 70 -2.67 -12.33 -18.68
CA LEU A 70 -1.83 -11.67 -19.67
C LEU A 70 -1.50 -12.65 -20.81
N PRO A 71 -1.96 -12.41 -22.06
CA PRO A 71 -1.85 -13.37 -23.17
C PRO A 71 -0.40 -13.74 -23.51
N HIS A 72 0.53 -12.79 -23.38
CA HIS A 72 1.94 -12.93 -23.75
C HIS A 72 2.90 -12.92 -22.55
N LEU A 73 2.39 -13.24 -21.33
CA LEU A 73 3.23 -13.27 -20.14
C LEU A 73 4.46 -14.20 -20.31
N LYS A 74 4.30 -15.32 -21.01
CA LYS A 74 5.37 -16.28 -21.30
C LYS A 74 6.44 -15.74 -22.26
N ASP A 75 6.06 -14.78 -23.11
CA ASP A 75 6.94 -14.18 -24.10
C ASP A 75 7.73 -12.99 -23.51
N GLY A 76 7.50 -12.67 -22.24
CA GLY A 76 8.24 -11.62 -21.52
C GLY A 76 7.91 -10.20 -21.98
N ASN A 77 6.69 -9.95 -22.47
CA ASN A 77 6.27 -8.62 -22.86
C ASN A 77 6.14 -7.71 -21.63
N ALA A 78 7.21 -6.97 -21.33
CA ALA A 78 7.28 -6.07 -20.19
C ALA A 78 6.20 -4.96 -20.25
N GLN A 79 5.85 -4.49 -21.44
CA GLN A 79 4.84 -3.44 -21.60
C GLN A 79 3.45 -3.92 -21.16
N GLU A 80 3.07 -5.13 -21.54
CA GLU A 80 1.79 -5.73 -21.16
C GLU A 80 1.67 -5.91 -19.62
N ILE A 81 2.78 -6.28 -18.96
CA ILE A 81 2.85 -6.36 -17.51
C ILE A 81 2.68 -4.97 -16.88
N ILE A 82 3.38 -3.96 -17.41
CA ILE A 82 3.29 -2.58 -16.92
C ILE A 82 1.87 -2.06 -17.04
N ASP A 83 1.22 -2.26 -18.20
CA ASP A 83 -0.14 -1.80 -18.46
C ASP A 83 -1.14 -2.44 -17.49
N GLY A 84 -1.03 -3.76 -17.28
CA GLY A 84 -1.89 -4.48 -16.32
C GLY A 84 -1.68 -4.05 -14.86
N VAL A 85 -0.44 -3.79 -14.48
CA VAL A 85 -0.09 -3.27 -13.14
C VAL A 85 -0.60 -1.85 -12.96
N GLN A 86 -0.46 -1.00 -13.98
CA GLN A 86 -0.92 0.38 -13.95
C GLN A 86 -2.44 0.46 -13.76
N GLU A 87 -3.19 -0.33 -14.51
CA GLU A 87 -4.65 -0.42 -14.35
C GLU A 87 -5.04 -0.81 -12.92
N LEU A 88 -4.37 -1.82 -12.35
CA LEU A 88 -4.62 -2.24 -10.97
C LEU A 88 -4.36 -1.11 -9.98
N VAL A 89 -3.23 -0.40 -10.11
CA VAL A 89 -2.86 0.71 -9.21
C VAL A 89 -3.86 1.86 -9.33
N GLU A 90 -4.29 2.21 -10.54
CA GLU A 90 -5.28 3.26 -10.76
C GLU A 90 -6.64 2.91 -10.14
N ASN A 91 -7.09 1.67 -10.29
CA ASN A 91 -8.32 1.19 -9.66
C ASN A 91 -8.24 1.23 -8.12
N GLN A 92 -7.10 0.85 -7.55
CA GLN A 92 -6.87 0.93 -6.11
C GLN A 92 -6.88 2.39 -5.62
N ARG A 93 -6.21 3.30 -6.34
CA ARG A 93 -6.24 4.74 -6.03
C ARG A 93 -7.66 5.30 -6.05
N LYS A 94 -8.44 4.94 -7.05
CA LYS A 94 -9.84 5.36 -7.16
C LYS A 94 -10.67 4.88 -5.97
N THR A 95 -10.54 3.60 -5.61
CA THR A 95 -11.24 3.02 -4.47
C THR A 95 -10.86 3.71 -3.15
N ARG A 96 -9.56 3.95 -2.92
CA ARG A 96 -9.10 4.69 -1.74
C ARG A 96 -9.66 6.11 -1.69
N TYR A 97 -9.67 6.80 -2.82
CA TYR A 97 -10.22 8.15 -2.92
C TYR A 97 -11.73 8.18 -2.60
N GLU A 98 -12.51 7.25 -3.15
CA GLU A 98 -13.95 7.14 -2.88
C GLU A 98 -14.22 6.82 -1.39
N THR A 99 -13.42 5.95 -0.79
CA THR A 99 -13.49 5.64 0.64
C THR A 99 -13.19 6.87 1.49
N ALA A 100 -12.08 7.56 1.21
CA ALA A 100 -11.67 8.77 1.92
C ALA A 100 -12.72 9.90 1.81
N GLN A 101 -13.37 10.04 0.64
CA GLN A 101 -14.48 11.00 0.49
C GLN A 101 -15.66 10.63 1.38
N GLY A 102 -16.04 9.36 1.45
CA GLY A 102 -17.13 8.91 2.33
C GLY A 102 -16.83 9.15 3.81
N GLU A 103 -15.60 8.92 4.24
CA GLU A 103 -15.14 9.20 5.60
C GLU A 103 -15.12 10.70 5.90
N LEU A 104 -14.68 11.53 4.95
CA LEU A 104 -14.71 12.97 5.09
C LEU A 104 -16.14 13.51 5.28
N GLU A 105 -17.11 13.03 4.49
CA GLU A 105 -18.50 13.42 4.64
C GLU A 105 -19.06 13.03 6.00
N LYS A 106 -18.76 11.84 6.48
CA LYS A 106 -19.13 11.36 7.82
C LYS A 106 -18.52 12.24 8.90
N ALA A 107 -17.22 12.48 8.87
CA ALA A 107 -16.51 13.32 9.82
C ALA A 107 -17.03 14.78 9.80
N ARG A 108 -17.43 15.28 8.63
CA ARG A 108 -18.03 16.60 8.47
C ARG A 108 -19.38 16.70 9.20
N ASN A 109 -20.23 15.70 9.05
CA ASN A 109 -21.52 15.62 9.74
C ASN A 109 -21.36 15.55 11.26
N GLU A 110 -20.29 14.89 11.73
CA GLU A 110 -19.93 14.75 13.14
C GLU A 110 -19.13 15.96 13.69
N LYS A 111 -18.81 16.97 12.84
CA LYS A 111 -18.00 18.16 13.17
C LYS A 111 -16.58 17.83 13.62
N MET A 112 -16.03 16.74 13.14
CA MET A 112 -14.68 16.25 13.47
C MET A 112 -13.61 16.71 12.47
N VAL A 113 -13.99 17.40 11.39
CA VAL A 113 -13.06 17.90 10.38
C VAL A 113 -12.34 19.16 10.88
N ARG A 114 -11.03 19.20 10.64
CA ARG A 114 -10.19 20.39 10.82
C ARG A 114 -9.66 20.82 9.46
N THR A 115 -9.66 22.12 9.19
CA THR A 115 -9.16 22.71 7.94
C THR A 115 -8.13 23.81 8.19
N ASP A 116 -7.98 24.23 9.41
CA ASP A 116 -6.96 25.19 9.84
C ASP A 116 -5.66 24.46 10.13
N LEU A 117 -4.55 24.90 9.52
CA LEU A 117 -3.27 24.21 9.57
C LEU A 117 -2.70 24.07 10.99
N GLN A 118 -2.89 25.09 11.82
CA GLN A 118 -2.50 25.08 13.24
C GLN A 118 -3.29 23.99 14.02
N GLN A 119 -4.60 23.87 13.77
CA GLN A 119 -5.42 22.85 14.42
C GLN A 119 -5.07 21.45 13.94
N ILE A 120 -4.76 21.31 12.64
CA ILE A 120 -4.30 20.04 12.05
C ILE A 120 -2.97 19.62 12.69
N TYR A 121 -1.99 20.53 12.74
CA TYR A 121 -0.69 20.28 13.35
C TYR A 121 -0.83 19.83 14.82
N ARG A 122 -1.64 20.56 15.61
CA ARG A 122 -1.90 20.17 17.00
C ARG A 122 -2.53 18.77 17.09
N SER A 123 -3.52 18.47 16.25
CA SER A 123 -4.14 17.14 16.23
C SER A 123 -3.15 16.04 15.85
N ALA A 124 -2.21 16.32 14.96
CA ALA A 124 -1.15 15.40 14.57
C ALA A 124 -0.19 15.13 15.74
N VAL A 125 0.29 16.20 16.42
CA VAL A 125 1.17 16.09 17.61
C VAL A 125 0.49 15.31 18.74
N GLU A 126 -0.81 15.55 18.98
CA GLU A 126 -1.59 14.88 20.02
C GLU A 126 -1.98 13.43 19.66
N GLY A 127 -1.69 12.96 18.44
CA GLY A 127 -2.09 11.64 17.96
C GLY A 127 -3.60 11.47 17.75
N ASN A 128 -4.32 12.58 17.59
CA ASN A 128 -5.77 12.61 17.41
C ASN A 128 -6.19 12.66 15.92
N ALA A 129 -5.23 12.80 15.00
CA ALA A 129 -5.47 12.80 13.56
C ALA A 129 -5.56 11.35 13.06
N VAL A 130 -6.77 10.87 12.77
CA VAL A 130 -7.03 9.52 12.26
C VAL A 130 -6.77 9.43 10.77
N THR A 131 -7.22 10.43 10.01
CA THR A 131 -7.06 10.50 8.56
C THR A 131 -6.68 11.91 8.15
N LEU A 132 -5.62 12.04 7.36
CA LEU A 132 -5.15 13.31 6.79
C LEU A 132 -5.32 13.31 5.28
N LEU A 133 -6.12 14.24 4.75
CA LEU A 133 -6.30 14.41 3.31
C LEU A 133 -5.48 15.59 2.82
N VAL A 134 -4.47 15.31 2.01
CA VAL A 134 -3.55 16.30 1.45
C VAL A 134 -3.61 16.28 -0.06
N ARG A 135 -3.66 17.47 -0.67
CA ARG A 135 -3.52 17.59 -2.12
C ARG A 135 -2.06 17.33 -2.52
N GLN A 136 -1.85 16.47 -3.49
CA GLN A 136 -0.51 16.19 -4.02
C GLN A 136 0.24 17.48 -4.39
N GLY A 137 1.46 17.62 -3.90
CA GLY A 137 2.32 18.78 -4.14
C GLY A 137 1.91 20.04 -3.35
N TYR A 138 1.06 19.90 -2.34
CA TYR A 138 0.75 21.01 -1.45
C TYR A 138 1.80 21.12 -0.36
N SER A 139 2.50 22.24 -0.30
CA SER A 139 3.45 22.58 0.74
C SER A 139 3.18 23.99 1.27
N VAL A 140 3.53 24.23 2.51
CA VAL A 140 3.36 25.54 3.17
C VAL A 140 4.54 25.82 4.07
N PRO A 141 5.25 26.96 3.88
CA PRO A 141 6.30 27.36 4.80
C PRO A 141 5.69 27.81 6.14
N ALA A 142 6.28 27.36 7.23
CA ALA A 142 5.81 27.73 8.56
C ALA A 142 6.94 27.70 9.62
N THR A 143 6.77 28.50 10.67
CA THR A 143 7.56 28.35 11.89
C THR A 143 6.85 27.35 12.81
N ILE A 144 7.59 26.38 13.32
CA ILE A 144 7.10 25.31 14.17
C ILE A 144 7.71 25.42 15.56
N ASP A 145 6.87 25.46 16.58
CA ASP A 145 7.26 25.36 17.98
C ASP A 145 6.74 24.03 18.53
N GLU A 146 7.61 23.03 18.54
CA GLU A 146 7.27 21.67 19.01
C GLU A 146 6.88 21.65 20.49
N GLN A 147 7.48 22.50 21.32
CA GLN A 147 7.22 22.51 22.77
C GLN A 147 5.81 22.94 23.10
N ASN A 148 5.26 23.89 22.31
CA ASN A 148 3.93 24.44 22.48
C ASN A 148 2.91 23.89 21.48
N ALA A 149 3.30 22.96 20.62
CA ALA A 149 2.50 22.43 19.52
C ALA A 149 1.86 23.56 18.68
N THR A 150 2.70 24.55 18.31
CA THR A 150 2.26 25.74 17.57
C THR A 150 2.91 25.78 16.20
N LEU A 151 2.09 26.06 15.17
CA LEU A 151 2.49 26.26 13.79
C LEU A 151 1.98 27.60 13.31
N LEU A 152 2.89 28.43 12.81
CA LEU A 152 2.57 29.76 12.24
C LEU A 152 3.04 29.78 10.78
N VAL A 153 2.09 29.96 9.86
CA VAL A 153 2.40 30.04 8.43
C VAL A 153 3.29 31.27 8.19
N ALA A 154 4.39 31.06 7.48
CA ALA A 154 5.31 32.11 7.07
C ALA A 154 4.98 32.62 5.66
N GLU A 155 5.32 33.88 5.38
CA GLU A 155 5.15 34.45 4.04
C GLU A 155 6.31 34.05 3.10
N ASP A 156 7.51 33.83 3.66
CA ASP A 156 8.72 33.47 2.91
C ASP A 156 9.38 32.24 3.55
N ALA A 157 9.68 31.25 2.72
CA ALA A 157 10.38 30.02 3.15
C ALA A 157 11.88 30.24 3.45
N THR A 158 12.43 31.39 3.05
CA THR A 158 13.85 31.73 3.22
C THR A 158 14.16 32.41 4.55
N ASP A 159 13.16 32.73 5.35
CA ASP A 159 13.35 33.34 6.66
C ASP A 159 14.01 32.38 7.66
N ASP A 160 14.89 32.92 8.52
CA ASP A 160 15.57 32.12 9.53
C ASP A 160 14.57 31.41 10.48
N GLY A 161 14.69 30.11 10.61
CA GLY A 161 13.84 29.28 11.48
C GLY A 161 12.50 28.88 10.88
N VAL A 162 12.30 29.15 9.60
CA VAL A 162 11.12 28.67 8.85
C VAL A 162 11.40 27.28 8.27
N ASN A 163 10.49 26.35 8.50
CA ASN A 163 10.40 25.09 7.79
C ASN A 163 9.74 25.35 6.44
N ASP A 164 10.38 24.97 5.35
CA ASP A 164 9.93 25.19 3.98
C ASP A 164 8.69 24.33 3.59
N ASP A 165 8.50 23.21 4.29
CA ASP A 165 7.33 22.32 4.09
C ASP A 165 6.78 21.76 5.41
N ALA A 166 6.01 22.57 6.11
CA ALA A 166 5.31 22.15 7.32
C ALA A 166 4.24 21.06 7.07
N VAL A 167 3.81 20.89 5.82
CA VAL A 167 2.87 19.83 5.46
C VAL A 167 3.55 18.46 5.50
N ALA A 168 4.81 18.38 5.06
CA ALA A 168 5.60 17.15 5.17
C ALA A 168 5.76 16.73 6.65
N GLU A 169 6.05 17.68 7.54
CA GLU A 169 6.12 17.45 8.98
C GLU A 169 4.80 16.88 9.56
N ILE A 170 3.67 17.48 9.17
CA ILE A 170 2.35 16.99 9.59
C ILE A 170 2.10 15.56 9.10
N ILE A 171 2.47 15.24 7.85
CA ILE A 171 2.35 13.91 7.27
C ILE A 171 3.14 12.89 8.10
N GLU A 172 4.40 13.20 8.42
CA GLU A 172 5.25 12.33 9.23
C GLU A 172 4.68 12.11 10.63
N LEU A 173 4.16 13.15 11.27
CA LEU A 173 3.53 13.04 12.60
C LEU A 173 2.28 12.17 12.57
N VAL A 174 1.43 12.32 11.56
CA VAL A 174 0.20 11.51 11.42
C VAL A 174 0.55 10.04 11.18
N ASP A 175 1.48 9.76 10.27
CA ASP A 175 1.92 8.40 9.97
C ASP A 175 2.60 7.75 11.19
N HIS A 176 3.48 8.48 11.90
CA HIS A 176 4.14 8.01 13.11
C HIS A 176 3.16 7.63 14.23
N ASN A 177 2.07 8.39 14.36
CA ASN A 177 1.02 8.15 15.34
C ASN A 177 -0.03 7.13 14.89
N GLY A 178 0.16 6.50 13.71
CA GLY A 178 -0.70 5.45 13.19
C GLY A 178 -1.97 5.95 12.50
N GLY A 179 -2.01 7.22 12.11
CA GLY A 179 -3.04 7.78 11.23
C GLY A 179 -2.80 7.40 9.76
N GLU A 180 -3.79 7.61 8.91
CA GLU A 180 -3.73 7.35 7.47
C GLU A 180 -3.58 8.67 6.69
N VAL A 181 -2.74 8.67 5.60
CA VAL A 181 -2.50 9.82 4.71
C VAL A 181 -2.87 9.49 3.27
#